data_e55853934014b29522fbf020ea46c11e
#
_entry.id   e55853934014b29522fbf020ea46c11e
#
_cell.length_a   1.000
_cell.length_b   1.000
_cell.length_c   1.000
_cell.angle_alpha   90.00
_cell.angle_beta   90.00
_cell.angle_gamma   90.00
#
_symmetry.space_group_name_H-M   'P 1'
#
loop_
_entity.id
_entity.type
_entity.pdbx_description
1 polymer ?
#
loop_
_entity_poly.entity_id
_entity_poly.type
_entity_poly.pdbx_seq_one_letter_code
_entity_poly.pdbx_strand_id
1 'polypeptide(L)'
;MQRSATRLSRILACAAVPVMLVAAGCSSDSGDSGKPQGGAKTSAAPVPTPTKTVEAARFAKLPDVCKSVSAKTTAVLVPKAKTKNGTPAVSSDLASRGGCSWNGLEDKGVHGSHYRWLDVSFYRYDSDVSLGSGQDRAKENLAKELAKVQETPGAKKLRTTTAAGVGDEAQAVSYQLRKTDEDFVYTSVVARTGNVLVLLSFNGAGYAGAIGPTDKQIMDGAVKAAKEAVAAVAAANK
;
A
#
# COMPACT_ATOMS: atom_id res chain seq x y z
N MET A 1 41.72 -15.45 -26.52
CA MET A 1 42.41 -14.76 -25.40
C MET A 1 41.46 -14.79 -24.19
N GLN A 2 41.76 -15.70 -23.25
CA GLN A 2 40.99 -15.87 -22.02
C GLN A 2 41.39 -14.78 -21.03
N ARG A 3 40.41 -14.16 -20.36
CA ARG A 3 40.66 -13.36 -19.16
C ARG A 3 39.81 -13.90 -18.01
N SER A 4 40.53 -14.41 -17.01
CA SER A 4 40.05 -15.01 -15.78
C SER A 4 39.29 -13.99 -14.93
N ALA A 5 38.12 -14.40 -14.43
CA ALA A 5 37.35 -13.67 -13.40
C ALA A 5 37.74 -14.18 -12.02
N THR A 6 38.35 -13.30 -11.22
CA THR A 6 38.74 -13.55 -9.83
C THR A 6 37.51 -13.45 -8.92
N ARG A 7 37.11 -14.55 -8.28
CA ARG A 7 36.06 -14.60 -7.25
C ARG A 7 36.63 -14.12 -5.92
N LEU A 8 36.15 -13.01 -5.39
CA LEU A 8 36.40 -12.62 -4.00
C LEU A 8 35.31 -13.26 -3.11
N SER A 9 35.74 -14.27 -2.33
CA SER A 9 34.97 -14.82 -1.22
C SER A 9 35.02 -13.85 -0.05
N ARG A 10 33.88 -13.31 0.39
CA ARG A 10 33.77 -12.58 1.65
C ARG A 10 33.29 -13.54 2.73
N ILE A 11 34.16 -13.77 3.70
CA ILE A 11 33.91 -14.55 4.90
C ILE A 11 33.00 -13.75 5.84
N LEU A 12 31.81 -14.28 6.17
CA LEU A 12 30.97 -13.75 7.25
C LEU A 12 31.53 -14.26 8.60
N ALA A 13 31.94 -13.34 9.44
CA ALA A 13 32.26 -13.59 10.83
C ALA A 13 30.95 -13.55 11.64
N CYS A 14 30.55 -14.70 12.21
CA CYS A 14 29.46 -14.79 13.19
C CYS A 14 29.95 -14.32 14.54
N ALA A 15 29.46 -13.21 15.06
CA ALA A 15 29.63 -12.76 16.42
C ALA A 15 28.59 -13.44 17.32
N ALA A 16 28.99 -14.32 18.19
CA ALA A 16 28.17 -14.93 19.25
C ALA A 16 28.01 -13.94 20.39
N VAL A 17 26.76 -13.62 20.76
CA VAL A 17 26.41 -12.82 21.93
C VAL A 17 26.13 -13.78 23.10
N PRO A 18 26.79 -13.67 24.27
CA PRO A 18 26.46 -14.48 25.44
C PRO A 18 25.22 -13.94 26.15
N VAL A 19 24.23 -14.80 26.36
CA VAL A 19 23.07 -14.57 27.22
C VAL A 19 23.48 -14.75 28.67
N MET A 20 23.45 -13.68 29.47
CA MET A 20 23.61 -13.77 30.93
C MET A 20 22.25 -14.06 31.57
N LEU A 21 22.13 -15.27 32.12
CA LEU A 21 21.07 -15.65 33.05
C LEU A 21 21.42 -15.09 34.44
N VAL A 22 20.59 -14.17 34.92
CA VAL A 22 20.63 -13.72 36.32
C VAL A 22 19.70 -14.62 37.11
N ALA A 23 20.27 -15.54 37.88
CA ALA A 23 19.56 -16.33 38.86
C ALA A 23 19.44 -15.49 40.17
N ALA A 24 18.21 -15.14 40.54
CA ALA A 24 17.90 -14.55 41.84
C ALA A 24 17.91 -15.67 42.89
N GLY A 25 18.94 -15.66 43.73
CA GLY A 25 19.08 -16.59 44.85
C GLY A 25 18.10 -16.24 45.98
N CYS A 26 17.39 -17.24 46.46
CA CYS A 26 16.72 -17.22 47.77
C CYS A 26 17.77 -17.52 48.85
N SER A 27 18.02 -16.60 49.75
CA SER A 27 18.71 -16.89 51.02
C SER A 27 17.69 -17.19 52.08
N SER A 28 17.73 -18.39 52.60
CA SER A 28 17.08 -18.81 53.83
C SER A 28 17.93 -18.40 55.01
N ASP A 29 17.35 -17.69 55.95
CA ASP A 29 17.91 -17.59 57.30
C ASP A 29 16.89 -18.07 58.33
N SER A 30 17.40 -18.93 59.22
CA SER A 30 16.66 -19.65 60.26
C SER A 30 16.72 -18.85 61.57
N GLY A 31 15.61 -18.79 62.29
CA GLY A 31 15.70 -18.46 63.72
C GLY A 31 14.47 -17.84 64.31
N ASP A 32 13.78 -18.64 64.97
CA ASP A 32 13.22 -18.58 66.35
C ASP A 32 11.72 -18.33 66.52
N SER A 33 11.27 -19.07 67.50
CA SER A 33 9.95 -19.38 68.02
C SER A 33 9.07 -18.17 68.39
N GLY A 34 7.77 -18.25 68.02
CA GLY A 34 6.68 -17.41 68.60
C GLY A 34 5.32 -17.84 68.08
N LYS A 35 4.47 -18.22 69.01
CA LYS A 35 3.13 -18.84 68.90
C LYS A 35 2.07 -17.99 68.17
N PRO A 36 0.93 -18.56 67.75
CA PRO A 36 0.14 -18.12 66.62
C PRO A 36 -0.96 -17.14 67.02
N GLN A 37 -1.18 -16.14 66.18
CA GLN A 37 -2.42 -15.36 66.20
C GLN A 37 -3.03 -15.33 64.77
N GLY A 38 -4.24 -15.86 64.68
CA GLY A 38 -4.96 -16.01 63.43
C GLY A 38 -5.25 -14.65 62.78
N GLY A 39 -4.62 -14.45 61.65
CA GLY A 39 -4.98 -13.37 60.69
C GLY A 39 -5.52 -14.01 59.42
N ALA A 40 -6.81 -13.85 59.19
CA ALA A 40 -7.45 -14.27 57.95
C ALA A 40 -6.70 -13.58 56.78
N LYS A 41 -5.97 -14.34 55.97
CA LYS A 41 -5.43 -13.90 54.70
C LYS A 41 -6.61 -13.72 53.75
N THR A 42 -7.12 -12.51 53.65
CA THR A 42 -7.99 -12.10 52.56
C THR A 42 -7.20 -12.26 51.28
N SER A 43 -7.46 -13.35 50.57
CA SER A 43 -6.91 -13.54 49.22
C SER A 43 -7.52 -12.47 48.36
N ALA A 44 -6.75 -11.42 48.07
CA ALA A 44 -7.16 -10.39 47.12
C ALA A 44 -7.41 -11.08 45.76
N ALA A 45 -8.65 -11.02 45.30
CA ALA A 45 -9.01 -11.51 43.97
C ALA A 45 -8.13 -10.80 42.93
N PRO A 46 -7.64 -11.49 41.92
CA PRO A 46 -6.81 -10.85 40.87
C PRO A 46 -7.64 -9.73 40.23
N VAL A 47 -7.09 -8.52 40.28
CA VAL A 47 -7.66 -7.36 39.60
C VAL A 47 -7.64 -7.70 38.11
N PRO A 48 -8.79 -7.66 37.40
CA PRO A 48 -8.81 -7.97 35.98
C PRO A 48 -7.92 -6.96 35.25
N THR A 49 -6.87 -7.45 34.61
CA THR A 49 -6.04 -6.63 33.72
C THR A 49 -6.93 -6.10 32.61
N PRO A 50 -6.98 -4.77 32.33
CA PRO A 50 -7.81 -4.22 31.29
C PRO A 50 -7.43 -4.87 29.93
N THR A 51 -8.35 -5.58 29.34
CA THR A 51 -8.17 -6.16 28.00
C THR A 51 -8.07 -5.00 27.02
N LYS A 52 -6.93 -4.87 26.35
CA LYS A 52 -6.74 -3.85 25.32
C LYS A 52 -7.72 -4.13 24.17
N THR A 53 -8.74 -3.29 24.04
CA THR A 53 -9.67 -3.34 22.93
C THR A 53 -9.19 -2.47 21.79
N VAL A 54 -9.39 -2.92 20.55
CA VAL A 54 -9.01 -2.21 19.33
C VAL A 54 -10.29 -1.92 18.54
N GLU A 55 -10.38 -0.73 17.95
CA GLU A 55 -11.50 -0.38 17.07
C GLU A 55 -11.64 -1.39 15.93
N ALA A 56 -12.86 -1.84 15.66
CA ALA A 56 -13.13 -2.78 14.57
C ALA A 56 -12.82 -2.15 13.20
N ALA A 57 -12.30 -2.96 12.29
CA ALA A 57 -12.05 -2.52 10.92
C ALA A 57 -13.37 -2.15 10.22
N ARG A 58 -13.40 -0.99 9.54
CA ARG A 58 -14.62 -0.45 8.89
C ARG A 58 -15.10 -1.33 7.74
N PHE A 59 -14.18 -1.89 6.96
CA PHE A 59 -14.48 -2.70 5.79
C PHE A 59 -13.95 -4.12 5.95
N ALA A 60 -14.82 -5.10 5.75
CA ALA A 60 -14.49 -6.53 5.87
C ALA A 60 -14.07 -7.16 4.54
N LYS A 61 -14.42 -6.54 3.40
CA LYS A 61 -14.20 -7.09 2.05
C LYS A 61 -13.58 -6.07 1.11
N LEU A 62 -12.84 -6.58 0.11
CA LEU A 62 -12.45 -5.82 -1.07
C LEU A 62 -13.44 -6.09 -2.21
N PRO A 63 -13.73 -5.09 -3.07
CA PRO A 63 -14.45 -5.32 -4.32
C PRO A 63 -13.56 -6.10 -5.32
N ASP A 64 -14.19 -6.61 -6.38
CA ASP A 64 -13.45 -7.01 -7.59
C ASP A 64 -12.76 -5.76 -8.18
N VAL A 65 -11.43 -5.75 -8.13
CA VAL A 65 -10.64 -4.57 -8.52
C VAL A 65 -10.83 -4.23 -9.99
N CYS A 66 -10.98 -5.23 -10.86
CA CYS A 66 -11.21 -5.00 -12.29
C CYS A 66 -12.59 -4.39 -12.59
N LYS A 67 -13.52 -4.42 -11.62
CA LYS A 67 -14.83 -3.77 -11.71
C LYS A 67 -14.93 -2.48 -10.89
N SER A 68 -13.87 -2.11 -10.19
CA SER A 68 -13.84 -0.92 -9.32
C SER A 68 -13.82 0.41 -10.07
N VAL A 69 -13.37 0.38 -11.33
CA VAL A 69 -13.47 1.51 -12.27
C VAL A 69 -14.43 1.11 -13.39
N SER A 70 -15.41 1.95 -13.71
CA SER A 70 -16.42 1.63 -14.69
C SER A 70 -15.84 1.39 -16.09
N ALA A 71 -16.46 0.50 -16.87
CA ALA A 71 -16.05 0.22 -18.25
C ALA A 71 -16.08 1.49 -19.13
N LYS A 72 -16.99 2.44 -18.84
CA LYS A 72 -17.04 3.74 -19.52
C LYS A 72 -15.79 4.57 -19.22
N THR A 73 -15.35 4.60 -17.97
CA THR A 73 -14.16 5.36 -17.57
C THR A 73 -12.88 4.69 -18.09
N THR A 74 -12.74 3.38 -17.97
CA THR A 74 -11.56 2.68 -18.51
C THR A 74 -11.44 2.81 -20.02
N ALA A 75 -12.56 2.77 -20.77
CA ALA A 75 -12.54 2.96 -22.22
C ALA A 75 -12.10 4.38 -22.65
N VAL A 76 -12.40 5.39 -21.83
CA VAL A 76 -11.96 6.79 -22.08
C VAL A 76 -10.50 6.97 -21.71
N LEU A 77 -10.06 6.41 -20.56
CA LEU A 77 -8.71 6.61 -20.05
C LEU A 77 -7.69 5.77 -20.82
N VAL A 78 -8.05 4.56 -21.22
CA VAL A 78 -7.19 3.62 -21.95
C VAL A 78 -7.88 3.19 -23.26
N PRO A 79 -7.95 4.09 -24.26
CA PRO A 79 -8.46 3.73 -25.57
C PRO A 79 -7.67 2.54 -26.13
N LYS A 80 -8.38 1.62 -26.82
CA LYS A 80 -7.76 0.42 -27.38
C LYS A 80 -7.05 -0.47 -26.33
N ALA A 81 -7.59 -0.53 -25.10
CA ALA A 81 -7.10 -1.44 -24.08
C ALA A 81 -7.03 -2.88 -24.63
N LYS A 82 -5.89 -3.55 -24.47
CA LYS A 82 -5.67 -4.94 -24.92
C LYS A 82 -6.69 -5.89 -24.29
N THR A 83 -7.02 -5.67 -23.02
CA THR A 83 -8.04 -6.40 -22.27
C THR A 83 -9.06 -5.39 -21.76
N LYS A 84 -10.27 -5.36 -22.34
CA LYS A 84 -11.32 -4.39 -21.96
C LYS A 84 -11.71 -4.47 -20.48
N ASN A 85 -11.74 -5.69 -19.94
CA ASN A 85 -12.09 -5.95 -18.54
C ASN A 85 -10.89 -5.81 -17.57
N GLY A 86 -9.74 -5.40 -18.08
CA GLY A 86 -8.49 -5.34 -17.31
C GLY A 86 -7.82 -6.70 -17.15
N THR A 87 -6.60 -6.66 -16.62
CA THR A 87 -5.79 -7.85 -16.30
C THR A 87 -5.61 -7.87 -14.79
N PRO A 88 -6.18 -8.85 -14.08
CA PRO A 88 -6.00 -8.98 -12.64
C PRO A 88 -4.54 -9.20 -12.28
N ALA A 89 -4.08 -8.58 -11.19
CA ALA A 89 -2.80 -8.89 -10.59
C ALA A 89 -2.87 -10.24 -9.87
N VAL A 90 -1.76 -10.99 -9.92
CA VAL A 90 -1.64 -12.25 -9.15
C VAL A 90 -1.41 -11.91 -7.68
N SER A 91 -2.24 -12.47 -6.80
CA SER A 91 -2.09 -12.34 -5.34
C SER A 91 -2.40 -13.68 -4.68
N SER A 92 -1.59 -14.04 -3.69
CA SER A 92 -1.85 -15.20 -2.82
C SER A 92 -2.84 -14.88 -1.69
N ASP A 93 -3.18 -13.61 -1.50
CA ASP A 93 -4.09 -13.11 -0.45
C ASP A 93 -5.12 -12.15 -1.06
N LEU A 94 -6.12 -12.71 -1.73
CA LEU A 94 -7.20 -11.95 -2.36
C LEU A 94 -8.18 -11.31 -1.35
N ALA A 95 -8.16 -11.75 -0.10
CA ALA A 95 -9.02 -11.20 0.94
C ALA A 95 -8.56 -9.80 1.37
N SER A 96 -7.24 -9.56 1.37
CA SER A 96 -6.65 -8.29 1.81
C SER A 96 -5.91 -7.52 0.72
N ARG A 97 -5.69 -8.12 -0.47
CA ARG A 97 -4.95 -7.47 -1.57
C ARG A 97 -5.54 -7.82 -2.92
N GLY A 98 -5.65 -6.84 -3.78
CA GLY A 98 -6.06 -7.05 -5.16
C GLY A 98 -5.54 -5.95 -6.06
N GLY A 99 -5.42 -6.24 -7.34
CA GLY A 99 -4.99 -5.28 -8.34
C GLY A 99 -5.60 -5.58 -9.70
N CYS A 100 -5.68 -4.54 -10.53
CA CYS A 100 -6.09 -4.67 -11.93
C CYS A 100 -5.43 -3.60 -12.78
N SER A 101 -4.99 -3.96 -13.98
CA SER A 101 -4.37 -3.03 -14.91
C SER A 101 -4.98 -3.08 -16.30
N TRP A 102 -4.95 -1.93 -16.97
CA TRP A 102 -5.35 -1.76 -18.36
C TRP A 102 -4.22 -1.06 -19.11
N ASN A 103 -3.83 -1.59 -20.24
CA ASN A 103 -2.90 -0.95 -21.13
C ASN A 103 -3.40 -0.95 -22.56
N GLY A 104 -3.14 0.13 -23.28
CA GLY A 104 -3.54 0.30 -24.66
C GLY A 104 -2.56 1.14 -25.45
N LEU A 105 -2.43 0.80 -26.71
CA LEU A 105 -1.71 1.59 -27.69
C LEU A 105 -2.70 1.91 -28.82
N GLU A 106 -3.00 3.18 -28.99
CA GLU A 106 -3.85 3.66 -30.08
C GLU A 106 -2.96 4.13 -31.24
N ASP A 107 -2.88 3.31 -32.27
CA ASP A 107 -2.13 3.63 -33.49
C ASP A 107 -2.92 4.67 -34.32
N LYS A 108 -2.24 5.74 -34.71
CA LYS A 108 -2.75 6.82 -35.59
C LYS A 108 -2.02 6.87 -36.93
N GLY A 109 -1.38 5.77 -37.32
CA GLY A 109 -0.60 5.64 -38.56
C GLY A 109 0.54 6.65 -38.60
N VAL A 110 0.59 7.47 -39.64
CA VAL A 110 1.65 8.48 -39.86
C VAL A 110 1.72 9.57 -38.79
N HIS A 111 0.72 9.68 -37.92
CA HIS A 111 0.68 10.62 -36.80
C HIS A 111 1.21 10.01 -35.48
N GLY A 112 1.83 8.83 -35.57
CA GLY A 112 2.38 8.12 -34.42
C GLY A 112 1.32 7.38 -33.59
N SER A 113 1.62 7.08 -32.35
CA SER A 113 0.75 6.28 -31.49
C SER A 113 0.62 6.87 -30.10
N HIS A 114 -0.52 6.68 -29.45
CA HIS A 114 -0.78 7.12 -28.08
C HIS A 114 -0.84 5.92 -27.13
N TYR A 115 0.08 5.85 -26.18
CA TYR A 115 0.11 4.85 -25.13
C TYR A 115 -0.61 5.35 -23.88
N ARG A 116 -1.39 4.47 -23.24
CA ARG A 116 -2.03 4.69 -21.94
C ARG A 116 -1.95 3.46 -21.06
N TRP A 117 -1.74 3.67 -19.77
CA TRP A 117 -1.75 2.64 -18.75
C TRP A 117 -2.49 3.14 -17.51
N LEU A 118 -3.45 2.36 -17.05
CA LEU A 118 -4.14 2.53 -15.77
C LEU A 118 -3.87 1.28 -14.92
N ASP A 119 -3.48 1.49 -13.67
CA ASP A 119 -3.32 0.45 -12.65
C ASP A 119 -4.07 0.86 -11.40
N VAL A 120 -4.76 -0.09 -10.76
CA VAL A 120 -5.47 0.09 -9.50
C VAL A 120 -5.13 -1.06 -8.58
N SER A 121 -4.75 -0.77 -7.35
CA SER A 121 -4.44 -1.74 -6.32
C SER A 121 -5.13 -1.40 -5.01
N PHE A 122 -5.66 -2.41 -4.32
CA PHE A 122 -6.26 -2.30 -3.00
C PHE A 122 -5.46 -3.07 -1.96
N TYR A 123 -5.36 -2.49 -0.76
CA TYR A 123 -4.79 -3.12 0.43
C TYR A 123 -5.74 -2.88 1.61
N ARG A 124 -6.31 -3.94 2.15
CA ARG A 124 -7.19 -3.89 3.32
C ARG A 124 -6.41 -4.33 4.56
N TYR A 125 -6.56 -3.61 5.63
CA TYR A 125 -5.92 -3.86 6.92
C TYR A 125 -6.97 -4.26 7.94
N ASP A 126 -6.83 -5.45 8.52
CA ASP A 126 -7.65 -5.87 9.66
C ASP A 126 -7.17 -5.21 10.94
N SER A 127 -8.09 -5.02 11.90
CA SER A 127 -7.70 -4.60 13.24
C SER A 127 -7.09 -5.78 13.99
N ASP A 128 -6.04 -5.52 14.74
CA ASP A 128 -5.28 -6.50 15.51
C ASP A 128 -4.87 -5.89 16.86
N VAL A 129 -5.04 -6.63 17.95
CA VAL A 129 -4.79 -6.12 19.32
C VAL A 129 -3.32 -5.69 19.50
N SER A 130 -2.39 -6.34 18.81
CA SER A 130 -0.95 -6.04 18.89
C SER A 130 -0.50 -4.97 17.91
N LEU A 131 -1.15 -4.89 16.72
CA LEU A 131 -0.76 -4.01 15.63
C LEU A 131 -1.58 -2.71 15.54
N GLY A 132 -2.70 -2.65 16.25
CA GLY A 132 -3.60 -1.49 16.24
C GLY A 132 -4.82 -1.65 15.33
N SER A 133 -5.63 -0.59 15.23
CA SER A 133 -6.82 -0.59 14.38
C SER A 133 -6.47 -0.68 12.91
N GLY A 134 -7.35 -1.30 12.11
CA GLY A 134 -7.18 -1.35 10.65
C GLY A 134 -7.07 0.04 10.03
N GLN A 135 -7.79 1.03 10.61
CA GLN A 135 -7.78 2.42 10.18
C GLN A 135 -6.40 3.08 10.42
N ASP A 136 -5.81 2.89 11.61
CA ASP A 136 -4.48 3.44 11.93
C ASP A 136 -3.40 2.79 11.05
N ARG A 137 -3.47 1.47 10.88
CA ARG A 137 -2.56 0.73 10.00
C ARG A 137 -2.64 1.21 8.55
N ALA A 138 -3.86 1.46 8.04
CA ALA A 138 -4.05 2.03 6.72
C ALA A 138 -3.47 3.45 6.61
N LYS A 139 -3.66 4.30 7.65
CA LYS A 139 -3.11 5.66 7.69
C LYS A 139 -1.58 5.66 7.68
N GLU A 140 -0.94 4.83 8.48
CA GLU A 140 0.52 4.68 8.47
C GLU A 140 1.06 4.22 7.11
N ASN A 141 0.37 3.26 6.49
CA ASN A 141 0.79 2.76 5.19
C ASN A 141 0.50 3.75 4.05
N LEU A 142 -0.53 4.60 4.17
CA LEU A 142 -0.73 5.71 3.23
C LEU A 142 0.49 6.62 3.18
N ALA A 143 1.04 7.02 4.33
CA ALA A 143 2.23 7.85 4.38
C ALA A 143 3.45 7.16 3.73
N LYS A 144 3.63 5.86 3.97
CA LYS A 144 4.72 5.08 3.38
C LYS A 144 4.58 4.95 1.85
N GLU A 145 3.37 4.67 1.36
CA GLU A 145 3.13 4.57 -0.08
C GLU A 145 3.27 5.94 -0.79
N LEU A 146 2.82 7.02 -0.14
CA LEU A 146 3.01 8.37 -0.64
C LEU A 146 4.50 8.72 -0.77
N ALA A 147 5.30 8.44 0.26
CA ALA A 147 6.75 8.65 0.23
C ALA A 147 7.42 7.89 -0.92
N LYS A 148 7.06 6.60 -1.13
CA LYS A 148 7.57 5.81 -2.26
C LYS A 148 7.30 6.46 -3.62
N VAL A 149 6.11 7.02 -3.81
CA VAL A 149 5.77 7.69 -5.07
C VAL A 149 6.58 8.98 -5.22
N GLN A 150 6.74 9.76 -4.15
CA GLN A 150 7.50 11.00 -4.14
C GLN A 150 9.00 10.78 -4.37
N GLU A 151 9.52 9.62 -3.98
CA GLU A 151 10.91 9.21 -4.16
C GLU A 151 11.15 8.43 -5.46
N THR A 152 10.19 8.47 -6.43
CA THR A 152 10.34 7.75 -7.69
C THR A 152 11.64 8.14 -8.42
N PRO A 153 12.58 7.19 -8.65
CA PRO A 153 13.87 7.51 -9.25
C PRO A 153 13.73 8.07 -10.66
N GLY A 154 14.43 9.17 -10.93
CA GLY A 154 14.41 9.84 -12.23
C GLY A 154 13.16 10.66 -12.51
N ALA A 155 12.23 10.77 -11.56
CA ALA A 155 11.05 11.62 -11.68
C ALA A 155 11.44 13.09 -11.85
N LYS A 156 10.86 13.74 -12.84
CA LYS A 156 10.99 15.18 -13.10
C LYS A 156 9.66 15.87 -12.89
N LYS A 157 9.68 17.16 -12.58
CA LYS A 157 8.49 18.00 -12.39
C LYS A 157 7.51 17.44 -11.37
N LEU A 158 8.01 16.78 -10.34
CA LEU A 158 7.18 16.16 -9.30
C LEU A 158 6.39 17.22 -8.54
N ARG A 159 5.08 17.01 -8.42
CA ARG A 159 4.15 17.85 -7.67
C ARG A 159 3.18 16.97 -6.91
N THR A 160 2.96 17.29 -5.64
CA THR A 160 1.95 16.65 -4.79
C THR A 160 0.81 17.62 -4.55
N THR A 161 -0.43 17.16 -4.73
CA THR A 161 -1.64 17.94 -4.48
C THR A 161 -2.68 17.09 -3.76
N THR A 162 -3.52 17.70 -2.93
CA THR A 162 -4.64 17.00 -2.31
C THR A 162 -5.66 16.60 -3.38
N ALA A 163 -6.03 15.32 -3.42
CA ALA A 163 -7.09 14.81 -4.29
C ALA A 163 -8.46 14.91 -3.58
N ALA A 164 -9.05 16.10 -3.62
CA ALA A 164 -10.30 16.37 -2.91
C ALA A 164 -11.46 15.45 -3.35
N GLY A 165 -12.21 14.94 -2.36
CA GLY A 165 -13.36 14.06 -2.57
C GLY A 165 -12.99 12.63 -3.00
N VAL A 166 -11.77 12.20 -2.72
CA VAL A 166 -11.30 10.82 -2.92
C VAL A 166 -11.07 10.19 -1.53
N GLY A 167 -12.01 9.37 -1.07
CA GLY A 167 -11.93 8.72 0.24
C GLY A 167 -11.93 9.68 1.41
N ASP A 168 -11.39 9.20 2.53
CA ASP A 168 -11.22 9.97 3.76
C ASP A 168 -9.98 10.87 3.67
N GLU A 169 -8.96 10.43 2.94
CA GLU A 169 -7.69 11.14 2.73
C GLU A 169 -7.06 10.67 1.41
N ALA A 170 -6.61 11.62 0.58
CA ALA A 170 -5.94 11.29 -0.68
C ALA A 170 -4.96 12.37 -1.14
N GLN A 171 -3.84 11.92 -1.70
CA GLN A 171 -2.87 12.75 -2.39
C GLN A 171 -2.68 12.26 -3.82
N ALA A 172 -2.58 13.20 -4.74
CA ALA A 172 -2.19 12.94 -6.13
C ALA A 172 -0.78 13.47 -6.36
N VAL A 173 0.10 12.63 -6.86
CA VAL A 173 1.48 12.97 -7.21
C VAL A 173 1.63 12.88 -8.71
N SER A 174 1.86 14.01 -9.36
CA SER A 174 2.17 14.09 -10.79
C SER A 174 3.67 14.21 -11.01
N TYR A 175 4.18 13.57 -12.04
CA TYR A 175 5.59 13.60 -12.41
C TYR A 175 5.79 13.14 -13.86
N GLN A 176 6.99 13.37 -14.38
CA GLN A 176 7.39 12.92 -15.71
C GLN A 176 8.58 11.96 -15.58
N LEU A 177 8.59 10.91 -16.40
CA LEU A 177 9.70 9.96 -16.51
C LEU A 177 10.06 9.76 -17.97
N ARG A 178 11.36 9.78 -18.27
CA ARG A 178 11.86 9.33 -19.55
C ARG A 178 12.07 7.83 -19.55
N LYS A 179 11.36 7.14 -20.43
CA LYS A 179 11.46 5.68 -20.63
C LYS A 179 11.42 5.39 -22.13
N THR A 180 12.23 4.44 -22.57
CA THR A 180 12.26 4.01 -23.99
C THR A 180 12.30 5.16 -24.99
N ASP A 181 13.13 6.17 -24.67
CA ASP A 181 13.31 7.41 -25.43
C ASP A 181 12.07 8.32 -25.56
N GLU A 182 11.00 8.05 -24.79
CA GLU A 182 9.78 8.86 -24.73
C GLU A 182 9.57 9.47 -23.35
N ASP A 183 8.94 10.64 -23.32
CA ASP A 183 8.55 11.31 -22.08
C ASP A 183 7.15 10.87 -21.66
N PHE A 184 7.08 10.12 -20.56
CA PHE A 184 5.84 9.69 -19.96
C PHE A 184 5.37 10.70 -18.93
N VAL A 185 4.08 11.01 -18.96
CA VAL A 185 3.38 11.78 -17.93
C VAL A 185 2.67 10.81 -17.00
N TYR A 186 2.89 10.94 -15.70
CA TYR A 186 2.32 10.12 -14.64
C TYR A 186 1.47 10.92 -13.67
N THR A 187 0.43 10.32 -13.16
CA THR A 187 -0.22 10.70 -11.90
C THR A 187 -0.49 9.43 -11.10
N SER A 188 0.04 9.40 -9.89
CA SER A 188 -0.29 8.37 -8.89
C SER A 188 -1.17 8.98 -7.82
N VAL A 189 -2.32 8.35 -7.53
CA VAL A 189 -3.21 8.72 -6.42
C VAL A 189 -3.05 7.69 -5.33
N VAL A 190 -2.67 8.15 -4.14
CA VAL A 190 -2.62 7.37 -2.91
C VAL A 190 -3.78 7.81 -2.04
N ALA A 191 -4.76 6.94 -1.84
CA ALA A 191 -5.99 7.28 -1.12
C ALA A 191 -6.28 6.25 -0.02
N ARG A 192 -6.94 6.69 1.05
CA ARG A 192 -7.46 5.87 2.13
C ARG A 192 -8.96 6.04 2.28
N THR A 193 -9.66 4.94 2.48
CA THR A 193 -11.06 4.93 2.92
C THR A 193 -11.21 3.87 4.02
N GLY A 194 -11.51 4.30 5.25
CA GLY A 194 -11.48 3.44 6.43
C GLY A 194 -10.13 2.74 6.60
N ASN A 195 -10.19 1.42 6.61
CA ASN A 195 -9.04 0.53 6.72
C ASN A 195 -8.49 0.03 5.36
N VAL A 196 -8.88 0.66 4.25
CA VAL A 196 -8.44 0.28 2.88
C VAL A 196 -7.63 1.39 2.25
N LEU A 197 -6.45 1.04 1.71
CA LEU A 197 -5.71 1.89 0.77
C LEU A 197 -6.13 1.56 -0.66
N VAL A 198 -6.25 2.61 -1.45
CA VAL A 198 -6.44 2.58 -2.90
C VAL A 198 -5.22 3.25 -3.52
N LEU A 199 -4.40 2.47 -4.18
CA LEU A 199 -3.28 2.96 -4.97
C LEU A 199 -3.68 2.92 -6.43
N LEU A 200 -3.61 4.07 -7.09
CA LEU A 200 -3.92 4.17 -8.51
C LEU A 200 -2.79 4.88 -9.23
N SER A 201 -2.37 4.35 -10.37
CA SER A 201 -1.43 5.01 -11.27
C SER A 201 -2.04 5.11 -12.65
N PHE A 202 -2.05 6.31 -13.22
CA PHE A 202 -2.43 6.55 -14.60
C PHE A 202 -1.32 7.29 -15.31
N ASN A 203 -0.94 6.80 -16.48
CA ASN A 203 0.14 7.40 -17.26
C ASN A 203 -0.06 7.23 -18.75
N GLY A 204 0.73 7.99 -19.51
CA GLY A 204 0.76 7.88 -20.96
C GLY A 204 1.94 8.60 -21.60
N ALA A 205 2.16 8.26 -22.85
CA ALA A 205 3.16 8.87 -23.73
C ALA A 205 2.64 8.95 -25.17
N GLY A 206 3.30 9.77 -25.99
CA GLY A 206 3.20 9.71 -27.44
C GLY A 206 4.44 9.01 -28.00
N TYR A 207 4.25 8.19 -29.01
CA TYR A 207 5.30 7.48 -29.75
C TYR A 207 5.33 7.91 -31.21
N ALA A 208 6.50 7.78 -31.83
CA ALA A 208 6.71 8.06 -33.27
C ALA A 208 6.19 9.45 -33.68
N GLY A 209 6.53 10.47 -32.89
CA GLY A 209 6.14 11.87 -33.15
C GLY A 209 4.74 12.28 -32.68
N ALA A 210 3.96 11.38 -32.12
CA ALA A 210 2.67 11.74 -31.52
C ALA A 210 2.87 12.63 -30.28
N ILE A 211 1.99 13.62 -30.14
CA ILE A 211 1.97 14.48 -28.94
C ILE A 211 1.46 13.67 -27.75
N GLY A 212 2.24 13.58 -26.68
CA GLY A 212 1.85 12.90 -25.43
C GLY A 212 0.68 13.59 -24.73
N PRO A 213 0.11 12.96 -23.70
CA PRO A 213 -0.95 13.58 -22.90
C PRO A 213 -0.40 14.74 -22.07
N THR A 214 -1.24 15.70 -21.76
CA THR A 214 -0.90 16.78 -20.82
C THR A 214 -0.96 16.28 -19.37
N ASP A 215 -0.22 16.96 -18.47
CA ASP A 215 -0.27 16.70 -17.01
C ASP A 215 -1.73 16.77 -16.50
N LYS A 216 -2.51 17.76 -16.99
CA LYS A 216 -3.92 17.92 -16.61
C LYS A 216 -4.80 16.74 -17.03
N GLN A 217 -4.63 16.23 -18.25
CA GLN A 217 -5.41 15.08 -18.73
C GLN A 217 -5.15 13.83 -17.89
N ILE A 218 -3.89 13.59 -17.55
CA ILE A 218 -3.51 12.43 -16.73
C ILE A 218 -3.98 12.61 -15.29
N MET A 219 -3.86 13.81 -14.71
CA MET A 219 -4.33 14.13 -13.37
C MET A 219 -5.85 13.94 -13.24
N ASP A 220 -6.62 14.58 -14.13
CA ASP A 220 -8.08 14.51 -14.10
C ASP A 220 -8.58 13.06 -14.25
N GLY A 221 -7.95 12.29 -15.15
CA GLY A 221 -8.26 10.88 -15.37
C GLY A 221 -7.96 10.02 -14.15
N ALA A 222 -6.79 10.21 -13.53
CA ALA A 222 -6.40 9.48 -12.32
C ALA A 222 -7.34 9.77 -11.15
N VAL A 223 -7.64 11.04 -10.88
CA VAL A 223 -8.56 11.44 -9.80
C VAL A 223 -9.98 10.89 -10.03
N LYS A 224 -10.46 10.93 -11.28
CA LYS A 224 -11.78 10.36 -11.63
C LYS A 224 -11.83 8.86 -11.35
N ALA A 225 -10.84 8.10 -11.83
CA ALA A 225 -10.79 6.66 -11.61
C ALA A 225 -10.63 6.32 -10.12
N ALA A 226 -9.84 7.10 -9.36
CA ALA A 226 -9.67 6.91 -7.92
C ALA A 226 -10.98 7.14 -7.14
N LYS A 227 -11.80 8.10 -7.52
CA LYS A 227 -13.13 8.31 -6.93
C LYS A 227 -14.03 7.10 -7.14
N GLU A 228 -14.06 6.54 -8.34
CA GLU A 228 -14.84 5.33 -8.64
C GLU A 228 -14.31 4.12 -7.83
N ALA A 229 -12.99 3.93 -7.79
CA ALA A 229 -12.37 2.84 -7.04
C ALA A 229 -12.67 2.90 -5.53
N VAL A 230 -12.58 4.09 -4.92
CA VAL A 230 -12.95 4.31 -3.50
C VAL A 230 -14.43 4.03 -3.27
N ALA A 231 -15.31 4.50 -4.16
CA ALA A 231 -16.75 4.25 -4.06
C ALA A 231 -17.08 2.75 -4.15
N ALA A 232 -16.34 1.98 -4.96
CA ALA A 232 -16.49 0.53 -5.07
C ALA A 232 -16.18 -0.20 -3.76
N VAL A 233 -15.17 0.26 -2.98
CA VAL A 233 -14.87 -0.30 -1.64
C VAL A 233 -16.06 -0.14 -0.72
N ALA A 234 -16.66 1.05 -0.66
CA ALA A 234 -17.84 1.30 0.18
C ALA A 234 -19.05 0.48 -0.30
N ALA A 235 -19.25 0.32 -1.60
CA ALA A 235 -20.34 -0.45 -2.17
C ALA A 235 -20.24 -1.95 -1.86
N ALA A 236 -19.03 -2.51 -1.82
CA ALA A 236 -18.80 -3.92 -1.51
C ALA A 236 -19.10 -4.29 -0.04
N ASN A 237 -19.26 -3.28 0.84
CA ASN A 237 -19.44 -3.45 2.29
C ASN A 237 -20.81 -2.91 2.80
N LYS A 238 -21.76 -2.74 1.90
CA LYS A 238 -23.16 -2.43 2.23
C LYS A 238 -23.97 -3.70 2.50
#